data_d4f92a946dfb90fcfed4b023b85237ed
#
_entry.id   d4f92a946dfb90fcfed4b023b85237ed
#
_cell.length_a   1.000
_cell.length_b   1.000
_cell.length_c   1.000
_cell.angle_alpha   90.00
_cell.angle_beta   90.00
_cell.angle_gamma   90.00
#
_symmetry.space_group_name_H-M   'P 1'
#
loop_
_entity.id
_entity.type
_entity.pdbx_description
1 polymer ?
#
loop_
_entity_poly.entity_id
_entity_poly.type
_entity_poly.pdbx_seq_one_letter_code
_entity_poly.pdbx_strand_id
1 'polypeptide(L)'
;MRNASRVTMIRLLVLGVLVLAASSWAQKRSPIAEQIAKTYGLDSFGQIEGIRYTFNFNADLGKVKVSRSWVWEPKIGQISYEGKDKAGKPVKLTYLRSQLSSQAAVVKDEIDPAFFNDQYWLLFPLHLSWDSSAEVEETGNHKLPLGKGSASRVVVKYPSEGGYTPGDTWELFVGADNRLQEFILHHGGSKKPTVIVASCGDYKKAGPLLVSLDHRGTGDGQPLRVFFSDVSVKLVGSNTWMNAQ
;
A
#
# COMPACT_ATOMS: atom_id res chain seq x y z
N MET A 1 48.15 11.51 76.35
CA MET A 1 47.59 12.86 76.12
C MET A 1 47.06 13.01 74.73
N ARG A 2 45.89 13.54 74.61
CA ARG A 2 45.09 13.94 73.42
C ARG A 2 44.48 12.81 72.57
N ASN A 3 43.26 12.55 72.88
CA ASN A 3 42.22 11.87 72.05
C ASN A 3 41.93 12.72 70.84
N ALA A 4 41.88 12.08 69.68
CA ALA A 4 41.25 12.66 68.50
C ALA A 4 40.12 11.73 68.04
N SER A 5 38.91 12.15 68.26
CA SER A 5 37.64 11.51 67.74
C SER A 5 37.62 11.50 66.23
N ARG A 6 37.46 10.32 65.64
CA ARG A 6 37.13 10.18 64.23
C ARG A 6 35.59 10.18 64.08
N VAL A 7 35.08 11.26 63.52
CA VAL A 7 33.69 11.35 63.08
C VAL A 7 33.58 10.66 61.71
N THR A 8 32.90 9.54 61.69
CA THR A 8 32.62 8.80 60.46
C THR A 8 31.39 9.41 59.80
N MET A 9 31.60 10.09 58.71
CA MET A 9 30.54 10.72 57.89
C MET A 9 29.98 9.68 56.96
N ILE A 10 28.78 9.17 57.26
CA ILE A 10 28.00 8.28 56.41
C ILE A 10 27.37 9.14 55.30
N ARG A 11 27.92 9.01 54.06
CA ARG A 11 27.27 9.57 52.87
C ARG A 11 26.18 8.60 52.37
N LEU A 12 24.93 8.93 52.59
CA LEU A 12 23.79 8.29 51.93
C LEU A 12 23.79 8.71 50.44
N LEU A 13 24.14 7.77 49.61
CA LEU A 13 23.98 7.86 48.15
C LEU A 13 22.50 7.51 47.85
N VAL A 14 21.65 8.53 47.64
CA VAL A 14 20.32 8.35 47.10
C VAL A 14 20.49 8.12 45.58
N LEU A 15 20.44 6.86 45.14
CA LEU A 15 20.28 6.50 43.72
C LEU A 15 18.85 6.82 43.29
N GLY A 16 18.67 7.98 42.66
CA GLY A 16 17.46 8.31 41.92
C GLY A 16 17.38 7.47 40.65
N VAL A 17 16.60 6.40 40.67
CA VAL A 17 16.23 5.66 39.46
C VAL A 17 15.27 6.53 38.67
N LEU A 18 15.77 7.28 37.69
CA LEU A 18 14.96 7.90 36.64
C LEU A 18 14.41 6.78 35.73
N VAL A 19 13.21 6.31 36.02
CA VAL A 19 12.43 5.51 35.09
C VAL A 19 12.01 6.44 33.97
N LEU A 20 12.79 6.50 32.89
CA LEU A 20 12.35 7.03 31.61
C LEU A 20 11.26 6.09 31.11
N ALA A 21 10.01 6.44 31.41
CA ALA A 21 8.85 5.89 30.72
C ALA A 21 8.99 6.33 29.25
N ALA A 22 9.64 5.52 28.42
CA ALA A 22 9.54 5.59 27.00
C ALA A 22 8.06 5.30 26.68
N SER A 23 7.29 6.38 26.58
CA SER A 23 5.97 6.31 25.97
C SER A 23 6.21 5.85 24.54
N SER A 24 6.10 4.53 24.32
CA SER A 24 5.96 4.01 22.98
C SER A 24 4.62 4.61 22.47
N TRP A 25 4.74 5.68 21.73
CA TRP A 25 3.67 6.20 20.92
C TRP A 25 3.48 5.15 19.82
N ALA A 26 2.75 4.08 20.14
CA ALA A 26 2.14 3.27 19.11
C ALA A 26 1.27 4.27 18.35
N GLN A 27 1.72 4.65 17.16
CA GLN A 27 0.99 5.59 16.31
C GLN A 27 -0.40 5.01 16.12
N LYS A 28 -1.38 5.60 16.82
CA LYS A 28 -2.75 5.13 16.80
C LYS A 28 -3.22 5.30 15.37
N ARG A 29 -3.43 4.18 14.68
CA ARG A 29 -3.92 4.19 13.30
C ARG A 29 -5.13 5.12 13.21
N SER A 30 -5.16 5.95 12.18
CA SER A 30 -6.30 6.84 11.95
C SER A 30 -7.58 6.01 11.83
N PRO A 31 -8.65 6.34 12.57
CA PRO A 31 -9.91 5.58 12.49
C PRO A 31 -10.45 5.47 11.07
N ILE A 32 -10.30 6.50 10.25
CA ILE A 32 -10.74 6.48 8.86
C ILE A 32 -9.95 5.49 8.01
N ALA A 33 -8.64 5.34 8.25
CA ALA A 33 -7.79 4.36 7.57
C ALA A 33 -8.32 2.94 7.79
N GLU A 34 -8.66 2.61 9.04
CA GLU A 34 -9.20 1.30 9.39
C GLU A 34 -10.60 1.08 8.81
N GLN A 35 -11.48 2.09 8.85
CA GLN A 35 -12.82 2.00 8.28
C GLN A 35 -12.78 1.74 6.78
N ILE A 36 -11.93 2.47 6.04
CA ILE A 36 -11.72 2.24 4.62
C ILE A 36 -11.22 0.80 4.41
N ALA A 37 -10.13 0.40 5.05
CA ALA A 37 -9.55 -0.93 4.86
C ALA A 37 -10.55 -2.06 5.16
N LYS A 38 -11.39 -1.93 6.20
CA LYS A 38 -12.47 -2.90 6.52
C LYS A 38 -13.52 -2.97 5.41
N THR A 39 -13.89 -1.85 4.82
CA THR A 39 -14.82 -1.82 3.67
C THR A 39 -14.27 -2.63 2.50
N TYR A 40 -12.95 -2.67 2.32
CA TYR A 40 -12.29 -3.43 1.26
C TYR A 40 -11.92 -4.87 1.65
N GLY A 41 -12.29 -5.33 2.86
CA GLY A 41 -12.17 -6.72 3.27
C GLY A 41 -10.99 -7.03 4.19
N LEU A 42 -10.43 -6.04 4.89
CA LEU A 42 -9.31 -6.20 5.81
C LEU A 42 -9.54 -7.35 6.80
N ASP A 43 -10.72 -7.39 7.45
CA ASP A 43 -11.03 -8.36 8.50
C ASP A 43 -11.03 -9.81 7.99
N SER A 44 -11.25 -10.01 6.71
CA SER A 44 -11.27 -11.33 6.05
C SER A 44 -10.00 -11.64 5.26
N PHE A 45 -9.05 -10.72 5.19
CA PHE A 45 -7.84 -10.91 4.37
C PHE A 45 -7.02 -12.12 4.81
N GLY A 46 -6.98 -12.41 6.12
CA GLY A 46 -6.32 -13.60 6.67
C GLY A 46 -6.89 -14.95 6.18
N GLN A 47 -8.09 -14.97 5.58
CA GLN A 47 -8.71 -16.15 4.99
C GLN A 47 -8.26 -16.39 3.54
N ILE A 48 -7.54 -15.45 2.93
CA ILE A 48 -7.11 -15.54 1.53
C ILE A 48 -5.86 -16.40 1.44
N GLU A 49 -5.92 -17.42 0.60
CA GLU A 49 -4.79 -18.26 0.20
C GLU A 49 -4.09 -17.69 -1.02
N GLY A 50 -4.86 -17.22 -2.01
CA GLY A 50 -4.31 -16.67 -3.24
C GLY A 50 -5.17 -15.56 -3.84
N ILE A 51 -4.50 -14.63 -4.50
CA ILE A 51 -5.10 -13.56 -5.32
C ILE A 51 -4.46 -13.64 -6.69
N ARG A 52 -5.27 -13.67 -7.75
CA ARG A 52 -4.77 -13.54 -9.12
C ARG A 52 -5.45 -12.37 -9.80
N TYR A 53 -4.72 -11.71 -10.66
CA TYR A 53 -5.19 -10.57 -11.45
C TYR A 53 -4.27 -10.31 -12.63
N THR A 54 -4.81 -9.64 -13.65
CA THR A 54 -4.03 -9.05 -14.74
C THR A 54 -4.13 -7.53 -14.61
N PHE A 55 -2.98 -6.90 -14.34
CA PHE A 55 -2.82 -5.43 -14.37
C PHE A 55 -2.65 -4.98 -15.80
N ASN A 56 -3.41 -3.97 -16.20
CA ASN A 56 -3.32 -3.35 -17.51
C ASN A 56 -3.15 -1.83 -17.36
N PHE A 57 -2.21 -1.26 -18.10
CA PHE A 57 -1.96 0.16 -18.15
C PHE A 57 -1.94 0.66 -19.59
N ASN A 58 -2.71 1.71 -19.85
CA ASN A 58 -2.74 2.40 -21.13
C ASN A 58 -2.47 3.89 -20.92
N ALA A 59 -1.53 4.46 -21.65
CA ALA A 59 -1.22 5.89 -21.63
C ALA A 59 -0.91 6.40 -23.04
N ASP A 60 -0.72 7.71 -23.18
CA ASP A 60 -0.39 8.39 -24.42
C ASP A 60 -1.32 7.95 -25.58
N LEU A 61 -2.65 8.06 -25.33
CA LEU A 61 -3.69 7.68 -26.30
C LEU A 61 -3.55 6.24 -26.83
N GLY A 62 -3.02 5.34 -25.99
CA GLY A 62 -2.86 3.93 -26.29
C GLY A 62 -1.56 3.55 -27.00
N LYS A 63 -0.61 4.48 -27.15
CA LYS A 63 0.76 4.17 -27.63
C LYS A 63 1.55 3.36 -26.60
N VAL A 64 1.33 3.64 -25.29
CA VAL A 64 1.94 2.87 -24.21
C VAL A 64 0.90 1.89 -23.68
N LYS A 65 1.23 0.60 -23.73
CA LYS A 65 0.39 -0.49 -23.21
C LYS A 65 1.27 -1.45 -22.42
N VAL A 66 0.82 -1.75 -21.21
CA VAL A 66 1.44 -2.75 -20.34
C VAL A 66 0.36 -3.74 -19.92
N SER A 67 0.70 -5.02 -19.91
CA SER A 67 -0.17 -6.08 -19.35
C SER A 67 0.72 -7.06 -18.60
N ARG A 68 0.38 -7.32 -17.33
CA ARG A 68 1.12 -8.21 -16.43
C ARG A 68 0.15 -9.06 -15.63
N SER A 69 0.30 -10.37 -15.69
CA SER A 69 -0.54 -11.31 -14.94
C SER A 69 0.19 -11.81 -13.71
N TRP A 70 -0.50 -11.80 -12.60
CA TRP A 70 0.02 -12.13 -11.29
C TRP A 70 -0.82 -13.21 -10.60
N VAL A 71 -0.15 -14.10 -9.87
CA VAL A 71 -0.75 -14.90 -8.80
C VAL A 71 0.09 -14.66 -7.55
N TRP A 72 -0.55 -14.19 -6.50
CA TRP A 72 0.08 -13.93 -5.21
C TRP A 72 -0.51 -14.82 -4.14
N GLU A 73 0.33 -15.52 -3.42
CA GLU A 73 -0.02 -16.31 -2.24
C GLU A 73 0.53 -15.59 -0.99
N PRO A 74 -0.27 -14.70 -0.35
CA PRO A 74 0.22 -13.79 0.67
C PRO A 74 0.79 -14.49 1.90
N LYS A 75 0.24 -15.65 2.28
CA LYS A 75 0.67 -16.41 3.48
C LYS A 75 2.09 -16.93 3.41
N ILE A 76 2.54 -17.32 2.23
CA ILE A 76 3.88 -17.86 2.00
C ILE A 76 4.79 -16.88 1.26
N GLY A 77 4.25 -15.74 0.83
CA GLY A 77 4.98 -14.74 0.07
C GLY A 77 5.42 -15.22 -1.31
N GLN A 78 4.68 -16.15 -1.93
CA GLN A 78 4.96 -16.64 -3.27
C GLN A 78 4.28 -15.74 -4.31
N ILE A 79 5.01 -15.41 -5.35
CA ILE A 79 4.54 -14.58 -6.45
C ILE A 79 4.86 -15.30 -7.77
N SER A 80 3.83 -15.49 -8.60
CA SER A 80 3.97 -15.95 -9.97
C SER A 80 3.67 -14.79 -10.91
N TYR A 81 4.50 -14.64 -11.91
CA TYR A 81 4.47 -13.58 -12.92
C TYR A 81 4.37 -14.17 -14.32
N GLU A 82 3.53 -13.57 -15.15
CA GLU A 82 3.52 -13.78 -16.60
C GLU A 82 3.34 -12.44 -17.30
N GLY A 83 4.31 -12.09 -18.16
CA GLY A 83 4.33 -10.81 -18.85
C GLY A 83 5.59 -10.63 -19.70
N LYS A 84 6.09 -9.39 -19.78
CA LYS A 84 7.33 -9.06 -20.48
C LYS A 84 8.29 -8.33 -19.55
N ASP A 85 9.60 -8.51 -19.77
CA ASP A 85 10.64 -7.68 -19.16
C ASP A 85 10.73 -6.31 -19.85
N LYS A 86 11.59 -5.43 -19.35
CA LYS A 86 11.83 -4.09 -19.93
C LYS A 86 12.34 -4.13 -21.37
N ALA A 87 12.95 -5.23 -21.78
CA ALA A 87 13.39 -5.45 -23.16
C ALA A 87 12.28 -5.98 -24.07
N GLY A 88 11.07 -6.21 -23.55
CA GLY A 88 9.92 -6.74 -24.27
C GLY A 88 9.93 -8.25 -24.46
N LYS A 89 10.87 -8.98 -23.83
CA LYS A 89 10.96 -10.43 -23.91
C LYS A 89 9.92 -11.08 -22.96
N PRO A 90 9.19 -12.10 -23.43
CA PRO A 90 8.27 -12.85 -22.58
C PRO A 90 8.98 -13.48 -21.38
N VAL A 91 8.38 -13.33 -20.20
CA VAL A 91 8.86 -13.90 -18.93
C VAL A 91 7.71 -14.58 -18.22
N LYS A 92 7.95 -15.81 -17.76
CA LYS A 92 7.06 -16.55 -16.88
C LYS A 92 7.89 -17.20 -15.80
N LEU A 93 7.61 -16.85 -14.54
CA LEU A 93 8.37 -17.37 -13.40
C LEU A 93 7.57 -17.32 -12.11
N THR A 94 8.07 -18.01 -11.10
CA THR A 94 7.56 -17.96 -9.73
C THR A 94 8.73 -17.79 -8.78
N TYR A 95 8.57 -16.96 -7.75
CA TYR A 95 9.58 -16.73 -6.72
C TYR A 95 8.97 -16.55 -5.34
N LEU A 96 9.78 -16.79 -4.31
CA LEU A 96 9.46 -16.50 -2.92
C LEU A 96 10.11 -15.16 -2.52
N ARG A 97 9.32 -14.23 -1.99
CA ARG A 97 9.87 -12.93 -1.53
C ARG A 97 10.88 -13.07 -0.40
N SER A 98 10.73 -14.06 0.46
CA SER A 98 11.73 -14.37 1.50
C SER A 98 13.11 -14.73 0.93
N GLN A 99 13.19 -15.07 -0.36
CA GLN A 99 14.41 -15.44 -1.09
C GLN A 99 14.76 -14.39 -2.17
N LEU A 100 14.22 -13.17 -2.10
CA LEU A 100 14.40 -12.16 -3.15
C LEU A 100 15.87 -11.83 -3.38
N SER A 101 16.68 -11.75 -2.32
CA SER A 101 18.13 -11.43 -2.43
C SER A 101 18.91 -12.42 -3.31
N SER A 102 18.48 -13.68 -3.36
CA SER A 102 19.10 -14.75 -4.16
C SER A 102 18.53 -14.89 -5.57
N GLN A 103 17.48 -14.12 -5.92
CA GLN A 103 16.87 -14.18 -7.24
C GLN A 103 17.74 -13.50 -8.31
N ALA A 104 17.47 -13.83 -9.57
CA ALA A 104 18.09 -13.17 -10.73
C ALA A 104 17.81 -11.65 -10.74
N ALA A 105 18.70 -10.86 -11.36
CA ALA A 105 18.57 -9.40 -11.43
C ALA A 105 17.21 -8.95 -11.98
N VAL A 106 16.72 -9.59 -13.03
CA VAL A 106 15.41 -9.28 -13.63
C VAL A 106 14.26 -9.38 -12.60
N VAL A 107 14.34 -10.33 -11.67
CA VAL A 107 13.33 -10.47 -10.61
C VAL A 107 13.44 -9.31 -9.61
N LYS A 108 14.66 -9.02 -9.13
CA LYS A 108 14.90 -8.00 -8.11
C LYS A 108 14.67 -6.58 -8.63
N ASP A 109 15.10 -6.30 -9.85
CA ASP A 109 15.21 -4.93 -10.36
C ASP A 109 14.02 -4.53 -11.27
N GLU A 110 13.23 -5.50 -11.73
CA GLU A 110 12.10 -5.25 -12.62
C GLU A 110 10.79 -5.86 -12.13
N ILE A 111 10.77 -7.17 -11.83
CA ILE A 111 9.51 -7.90 -11.61
C ILE A 111 8.95 -7.64 -10.21
N ASP A 112 9.77 -7.74 -9.14
CA ASP A 112 9.29 -7.49 -7.78
C ASP A 112 8.84 -6.03 -7.57
N PRO A 113 9.57 -4.99 -8.04
CA PRO A 113 9.06 -3.62 -8.05
C PRO A 113 7.76 -3.44 -8.83
N ALA A 114 7.62 -4.12 -9.99
CA ALA A 114 6.39 -4.07 -10.77
C ALA A 114 5.21 -4.75 -10.04
N PHE A 115 5.46 -5.86 -9.33
CA PHE A 115 4.44 -6.50 -8.48
C PHE A 115 3.90 -5.53 -7.44
N PHE A 116 4.79 -4.80 -6.72
CA PHE A 116 4.37 -3.82 -5.72
C PHE A 116 3.57 -2.69 -6.33
N ASN A 117 4.03 -2.12 -7.44
CA ASN A 117 3.27 -1.09 -8.13
C ASN A 117 1.86 -1.56 -8.48
N ASP A 118 1.75 -2.73 -9.11
CA ASP A 118 0.47 -3.23 -9.61
C ASP A 118 -0.48 -3.64 -8.47
N GLN A 119 0.08 -4.20 -7.41
CA GLN A 119 -0.66 -4.60 -6.21
C GLN A 119 -1.17 -3.36 -5.43
N TYR A 120 -0.38 -2.28 -5.36
CA TYR A 120 -0.82 -1.01 -4.77
C TYR A 120 -2.06 -0.45 -5.50
N TRP A 121 -2.08 -0.47 -6.82
CA TRP A 121 -3.24 -0.02 -7.58
C TRP A 121 -4.51 -0.81 -7.27
N LEU A 122 -4.40 -2.12 -7.06
CA LEU A 122 -5.55 -2.99 -6.77
C LEU A 122 -6.00 -2.95 -5.31
N LEU A 123 -5.04 -2.93 -4.38
CA LEU A 123 -5.27 -3.15 -2.95
C LEU A 123 -4.89 -1.96 -2.07
N PHE A 124 -4.68 -0.77 -2.65
CA PHE A 124 -4.27 0.42 -1.90
C PHE A 124 -5.13 0.68 -0.65
N PRO A 125 -6.46 0.51 -0.65
CA PRO A 125 -7.26 0.71 0.54
C PRO A 125 -6.85 -0.17 1.74
N LEU A 126 -6.31 -1.37 1.50
CA LEU A 126 -5.79 -2.24 2.55
C LEU A 126 -4.42 -1.75 3.07
N HIS A 127 -3.62 -1.12 2.21
CA HIS A 127 -2.34 -0.51 2.58
C HIS A 127 -2.51 0.58 3.63
N LEU A 128 -3.65 1.27 3.70
CA LEU A 128 -3.95 2.23 4.77
C LEU A 128 -3.85 1.60 6.17
N SER A 129 -4.04 0.28 6.28
CA SER A 129 -3.90 -0.47 7.53
C SER A 129 -2.58 -1.25 7.62
N TRP A 130 -1.99 -1.66 6.49
CA TRP A 130 -0.77 -2.47 6.48
C TRP A 130 0.49 -1.63 6.65
N ASP A 131 0.53 -0.43 6.05
CA ASP A 131 1.72 0.41 6.01
C ASP A 131 1.78 1.30 7.26
N SER A 132 2.36 0.75 8.33
CA SER A 132 2.42 1.42 9.63
C SER A 132 3.25 2.71 9.65
N SER A 133 4.09 2.93 8.65
CA SER A 133 4.90 4.15 8.50
C SER A 133 4.16 5.29 7.81
N ALA A 134 3.01 5.04 7.19
CA ALA A 134 2.22 6.08 6.53
C ALA A 134 1.46 6.93 7.56
N GLU A 135 1.50 8.24 7.37
CA GLU A 135 0.67 9.19 8.11
C GLU A 135 -0.66 9.35 7.39
N VAL A 136 -1.78 9.18 8.10
CA VAL A 136 -3.13 9.27 7.52
C VAL A 136 -3.94 10.31 8.26
N GLU A 137 -4.44 11.32 7.54
CA GLU A 137 -5.21 12.44 8.07
C GLU A 137 -6.49 12.64 7.25
N GLU A 138 -7.64 12.75 7.91
CA GLU A 138 -8.89 13.19 7.30
C GLU A 138 -8.99 14.72 7.38
N THR A 139 -9.16 15.38 6.23
CA THR A 139 -9.15 16.85 6.13
C THR A 139 -10.51 17.45 5.83
N GLY A 140 -11.59 16.65 5.97
CA GLY A 140 -12.96 17.10 5.73
C GLY A 140 -13.40 17.03 4.26
N ASN A 141 -14.48 17.72 3.93
CA ASN A 141 -15.16 17.61 2.64
C ASN A 141 -14.51 18.53 1.58
N HIS A 142 -14.13 17.96 0.44
CA HIS A 142 -13.48 18.66 -0.67
C HIS A 142 -14.15 18.32 -2.00
N LYS A 143 -14.03 19.22 -2.99
CA LYS A 143 -14.49 18.97 -4.35
C LYS A 143 -13.73 17.80 -4.97
N LEU A 144 -14.43 16.98 -5.72
CA LEU A 144 -13.83 15.90 -6.51
C LEU A 144 -12.93 16.50 -7.61
N PRO A 145 -11.71 15.99 -7.81
CA PRO A 145 -10.77 16.52 -8.79
C PRO A 145 -11.18 16.30 -10.26
N LEU A 146 -11.94 15.24 -10.56
CA LEU A 146 -12.41 14.89 -11.91
C LEU A 146 -13.92 15.01 -12.05
N GLY A 147 -14.66 14.65 -11.00
CA GLY A 147 -16.11 14.59 -11.01
C GLY A 147 -16.80 15.88 -10.58
N LYS A 148 -18.15 15.80 -10.55
CA LYS A 148 -19.00 16.82 -9.92
C LYS A 148 -19.33 16.37 -8.51
N GLY A 149 -19.32 17.30 -7.56
CA GLY A 149 -19.67 17.02 -6.17
C GLY A 149 -18.48 17.13 -5.23
N SER A 150 -18.61 16.52 -4.06
CA SER A 150 -17.60 16.55 -3.00
C SER A 150 -17.61 15.25 -2.21
N ALA A 151 -16.48 14.93 -1.62
CA ALA A 151 -16.28 13.75 -0.78
C ALA A 151 -15.31 14.08 0.36
N SER A 152 -15.26 13.25 1.40
CA SER A 152 -14.26 13.39 2.46
C SER A 152 -12.87 13.16 1.86
N ARG A 153 -11.94 14.09 2.10
CA ARG A 153 -10.55 13.95 1.67
C ARG A 153 -9.71 13.36 2.78
N VAL A 154 -9.04 12.25 2.46
CA VAL A 154 -8.07 11.60 3.32
C VAL A 154 -6.69 11.69 2.68
N VAL A 155 -5.75 12.30 3.39
CA VAL A 155 -4.37 12.47 2.94
C VAL A 155 -3.50 11.38 3.56
N VAL A 156 -2.72 10.70 2.72
CA VAL A 156 -1.78 9.65 3.13
C VAL A 156 -0.39 10.06 2.70
N LYS A 157 0.54 10.18 3.66
CA LYS A 157 1.93 10.58 3.40
C LYS A 157 2.87 9.45 3.77
N TYR A 158 3.72 9.06 2.84
CA TYR A 158 4.78 8.09 3.08
C TYR A 158 6.09 8.78 3.45
N PRO A 159 6.94 8.17 4.30
CA PRO A 159 8.28 8.70 4.59
C PRO A 159 9.11 8.90 3.31
N SER A 160 10.01 9.87 3.34
CA SER A 160 10.89 10.16 2.19
C SER A 160 11.92 9.06 1.90
N GLU A 161 12.11 8.12 2.82
CA GLU A 161 13.08 7.04 2.72
C GLU A 161 12.44 5.69 3.07
N GLY A 162 12.93 4.64 2.41
CA GLY A 162 12.50 3.26 2.63
C GLY A 162 11.21 2.89 1.91
N GLY A 163 10.91 1.58 1.90
CA GLY A 163 9.73 1.03 1.25
C GLY A 163 9.76 1.10 -0.28
N TYR A 164 8.59 0.92 -0.89
CA TYR A 164 8.40 0.98 -2.35
C TYR A 164 7.80 2.31 -2.85
N THR A 165 7.38 3.18 -1.93
CA THR A 165 6.67 4.43 -2.20
C THR A 165 7.31 5.62 -1.48
N PRO A 166 8.66 5.80 -1.51
CA PRO A 166 9.34 6.82 -0.71
C PRO A 166 8.88 8.23 -1.11
N GLY A 167 8.33 8.96 -0.14
CA GLY A 167 7.88 10.33 -0.30
C GLY A 167 6.56 10.50 -1.07
N ASP A 168 5.87 9.42 -1.43
CA ASP A 168 4.56 9.50 -2.08
C ASP A 168 3.53 10.15 -1.15
N THR A 169 2.67 10.97 -1.73
CA THR A 169 1.50 11.52 -1.05
C THR A 169 0.26 11.22 -1.87
N TRP A 170 -0.75 10.64 -1.20
CA TRP A 170 -2.05 10.37 -1.79
C TRP A 170 -3.10 11.26 -1.17
N GLU A 171 -3.97 11.84 -2.00
CA GLU A 171 -5.20 12.48 -1.59
C GLU A 171 -6.36 11.61 -2.06
N LEU A 172 -7.03 10.95 -1.14
CA LEU A 172 -8.14 10.04 -1.42
C LEU A 172 -9.45 10.77 -1.20
N PHE A 173 -10.37 10.66 -2.14
CA PHE A 173 -11.71 11.21 -2.02
C PHE A 173 -12.68 10.08 -1.75
N VAL A 174 -13.20 10.04 -0.53
CA VAL A 174 -13.91 8.90 0.06
C VAL A 174 -15.40 9.22 0.18
N GLY A 175 -16.22 8.36 -0.39
CA GLY A 175 -17.68 8.46 -0.29
C GLY A 175 -18.19 8.11 1.12
N ALA A 176 -19.48 8.39 1.37
CA ALA A 176 -20.14 8.09 2.65
C ALA A 176 -20.18 6.58 2.97
N ASP A 177 -19.95 5.73 1.98
CA ASP A 177 -19.87 4.28 2.10
C ASP A 177 -18.42 3.76 2.27
N ASN A 178 -17.49 4.66 2.59
CA ASN A 178 -16.06 4.42 2.72
C ASN A 178 -15.37 3.87 1.45
N ARG A 179 -16.01 3.98 0.26
CA ARG A 179 -15.37 3.66 -1.01
C ARG A 179 -14.65 4.87 -1.59
N LEU A 180 -13.49 4.64 -2.17
CA LEU A 180 -12.76 5.66 -2.91
C LEU A 180 -13.53 6.00 -4.19
N GLN A 181 -13.72 7.30 -4.44
CA GLN A 181 -14.33 7.79 -5.68
C GLN A 181 -13.26 8.24 -6.66
N GLU A 182 -12.32 9.01 -6.18
CA GLU A 182 -11.20 9.58 -6.94
C GLU A 182 -9.97 9.68 -6.03
N PHE A 183 -8.80 9.87 -6.64
CA PHE A 183 -7.59 10.17 -5.89
C PHE A 183 -6.63 11.05 -6.69
N ILE A 184 -5.73 11.71 -5.97
CA ILE A 184 -4.55 12.36 -6.50
C ILE A 184 -3.33 11.68 -5.87
N LEU A 185 -2.42 11.21 -6.71
CA LEU A 185 -1.13 10.70 -6.28
C LEU A 185 -0.04 11.67 -6.70
N HIS A 186 0.71 12.16 -5.72
CA HIS A 186 1.95 12.90 -5.91
C HIS A 186 3.11 11.93 -5.68
N HIS A 187 3.75 11.51 -6.77
CA HIS A 187 4.91 10.62 -6.67
C HIS A 187 6.09 11.33 -6.01
N GLY A 188 6.61 10.74 -4.93
CA GLY A 188 7.80 11.23 -4.23
C GLY A 188 9.11 10.83 -4.90
N GLY A 189 10.23 11.18 -4.25
CA GLY A 189 11.58 10.73 -4.63
C GLY A 189 12.16 11.31 -5.91
N SER A 190 11.44 12.18 -6.64
CA SER A 190 11.87 12.81 -7.89
C SER A 190 12.00 14.33 -7.76
N LYS A 191 12.92 14.93 -8.54
CA LYS A 191 13.03 16.41 -8.69
C LYS A 191 11.81 17.02 -9.37
N LYS A 192 11.04 16.21 -10.13
CA LYS A 192 9.76 16.56 -10.74
C LYS A 192 8.80 15.44 -10.45
N PRO A 193 8.07 15.52 -9.33
CA PRO A 193 7.11 14.50 -8.97
C PRO A 193 6.00 14.43 -10.02
N THR A 194 5.73 13.23 -10.51
CA THR A 194 4.56 12.96 -11.37
C THR A 194 3.30 13.08 -10.55
N VAL A 195 2.31 13.76 -11.10
CA VAL A 195 0.98 13.86 -10.50
C VAL A 195 -0.01 13.03 -11.30
N ILE A 196 -0.63 12.06 -10.63
CA ILE A 196 -1.68 11.24 -11.21
C ILE A 196 -3.00 11.62 -10.55
N VAL A 197 -4.01 11.90 -11.37
CA VAL A 197 -5.39 12.13 -10.92
C VAL A 197 -6.26 11.10 -11.59
N ALA A 198 -6.95 10.25 -10.82
CA ALA A 198 -7.77 9.19 -11.40
C ALA A 198 -9.02 8.90 -10.57
N SER A 199 -10.04 8.37 -11.27
CA SER A 199 -11.26 7.82 -10.66
C SER A 199 -11.03 6.40 -10.17
N CYS A 200 -11.90 5.96 -9.23
CA CYS A 200 -12.06 4.56 -8.85
C CYS A 200 -13.43 4.08 -9.29
N GLY A 201 -13.48 3.11 -10.19
CA GLY A 201 -14.73 2.64 -10.80
C GLY A 201 -14.75 1.12 -10.98
N ASP A 202 -15.88 0.64 -11.51
CA ASP A 202 -16.15 -0.79 -11.73
C ASP A 202 -15.85 -1.64 -10.48
N TYR A 203 -16.52 -1.27 -9.39
CA TYR A 203 -16.38 -1.98 -8.11
C TYR A 203 -17.00 -3.37 -8.17
N LYS A 204 -16.22 -4.38 -7.81
CA LYS A 204 -16.59 -5.80 -7.78
C LYS A 204 -16.18 -6.45 -6.47
N LYS A 205 -16.85 -7.55 -6.15
CA LYS A 205 -16.43 -8.43 -5.04
C LYS A 205 -15.71 -9.66 -5.58
N ALA A 206 -14.47 -9.85 -5.15
CA ALA A 206 -13.72 -11.09 -5.35
C ALA A 206 -13.66 -11.82 -3.99
N GLY A 207 -14.58 -12.75 -3.76
CA GLY A 207 -14.78 -13.34 -2.43
C GLY A 207 -15.03 -12.26 -1.37
N PRO A 208 -14.23 -12.19 -0.30
CA PRO A 208 -14.40 -11.18 0.74
C PRO A 208 -13.84 -9.80 0.38
N LEU A 209 -13.06 -9.68 -0.70
CA LEU A 209 -12.46 -8.41 -1.11
C LEU A 209 -13.39 -7.59 -1.98
N LEU A 210 -13.50 -6.30 -1.67
CA LEU A 210 -14.03 -5.30 -2.58
C LEU A 210 -12.84 -4.71 -3.37
N VAL A 211 -12.95 -4.65 -4.70
CA VAL A 211 -11.89 -4.13 -5.57
C VAL A 211 -12.46 -3.14 -6.58
N SER A 212 -11.72 -2.09 -6.88
CA SER A 212 -11.98 -1.19 -8.01
C SER A 212 -11.18 -1.68 -9.21
N LEU A 213 -11.87 -1.94 -10.33
CA LEU A 213 -11.25 -2.58 -11.50
C LEU A 213 -10.90 -1.60 -12.61
N ASP A 214 -11.33 -0.34 -12.54
CA ASP A 214 -11.09 0.65 -13.59
C ASP A 214 -10.76 2.03 -12.99
N HIS A 215 -9.57 2.53 -13.31
CA HIS A 215 -9.07 3.83 -12.91
C HIS A 215 -8.77 4.64 -14.17
N ARG A 216 -9.51 5.74 -14.34
CA ARG A 216 -9.37 6.62 -15.51
C ARG A 216 -9.00 8.02 -15.08
N GLY A 217 -8.05 8.61 -15.76
CA GLY A 217 -7.62 9.96 -15.40
C GLY A 217 -6.46 10.45 -16.23
N THR A 218 -5.55 11.17 -15.58
CA THR A 218 -4.37 11.75 -16.20
C THR A 218 -3.12 11.53 -15.37
N GLY A 219 -1.97 11.37 -16.03
CA GLY A 219 -0.64 11.47 -15.42
C GLY A 219 0.08 12.67 -16.04
N ASP A 220 0.44 13.67 -15.22
CA ASP A 220 1.00 14.95 -15.67
C ASP A 220 0.15 15.60 -16.79
N GLY A 221 -1.17 15.51 -16.66
CA GLY A 221 -2.13 16.02 -17.62
C GLY A 221 -2.36 15.17 -18.88
N GLN A 222 -1.62 14.10 -19.07
CA GLN A 222 -1.81 13.19 -20.22
C GLN A 222 -2.78 12.06 -19.84
N PRO A 223 -3.71 11.67 -20.75
CA PRO A 223 -4.67 10.62 -20.46
C PRO A 223 -4.00 9.30 -20.10
N LEU A 224 -4.51 8.67 -19.03
CA LEU A 224 -4.12 7.33 -18.61
C LEU A 224 -5.33 6.51 -18.18
N ARG A 225 -5.18 5.20 -18.26
CA ARG A 225 -6.10 4.23 -17.68
C ARG A 225 -5.31 3.07 -17.07
N VAL A 226 -5.60 2.76 -15.81
CA VAL A 226 -5.22 1.50 -15.17
C VAL A 226 -6.48 0.67 -15.00
N PHE A 227 -6.43 -0.60 -15.41
CA PHE A 227 -7.57 -1.48 -15.21
C PHE A 227 -7.13 -2.91 -14.96
N PHE A 228 -8.01 -3.66 -14.32
CA PHE A 228 -7.74 -5.05 -13.95
C PHE A 228 -8.70 -6.00 -14.66
N SER A 229 -8.17 -7.12 -15.13
CA SER A 229 -8.94 -8.26 -15.62
C SER A 229 -8.56 -9.53 -14.86
N ASP A 230 -9.37 -10.57 -15.00
CA ASP A 230 -9.15 -11.89 -14.43
C ASP A 230 -8.94 -11.89 -12.90
N VAL A 231 -9.53 -10.90 -12.22
CA VAL A 231 -9.40 -10.77 -10.77
C VAL A 231 -10.20 -11.87 -10.08
N SER A 232 -9.53 -12.65 -9.25
CA SER A 232 -10.18 -13.66 -8.41
C SER A 232 -9.36 -13.95 -7.16
N VAL A 233 -10.03 -14.48 -6.15
CA VAL A 233 -9.40 -14.92 -4.91
C VAL A 233 -9.69 -16.39 -4.65
N LYS A 234 -8.77 -17.04 -3.94
CA LYS A 234 -8.89 -18.39 -3.41
C LYS A 234 -8.83 -18.32 -1.89
N LEU A 235 -9.75 -18.95 -1.21
CA LEU A 235 -9.75 -19.00 0.25
C LEU A 235 -9.00 -20.23 0.74
N VAL A 236 -8.47 -20.14 1.94
CA VAL A 236 -7.80 -21.23 2.64
C VAL A 236 -8.73 -22.44 2.72
N GLY A 237 -8.19 -23.61 2.33
CA GLY A 237 -8.95 -24.87 2.31
C GLY A 237 -9.93 -25.02 1.15
N SER A 238 -9.99 -24.02 0.23
CA SER A 238 -10.80 -24.10 -0.98
C SER A 238 -9.96 -24.45 -2.20
N ASN A 239 -10.49 -25.26 -3.10
CA ASN A 239 -9.88 -25.53 -4.42
C ASN A 239 -10.45 -24.62 -5.52
N THR A 240 -11.38 -23.72 -5.16
CA THR A 240 -12.10 -22.90 -6.13
C THR A 240 -11.63 -21.45 -6.09
N TRP A 241 -11.42 -20.86 -7.26
CA TRP A 241 -11.20 -19.43 -7.43
C TRP A 241 -12.54 -18.71 -7.60
N MET A 242 -12.77 -17.69 -6.78
CA MET A 242 -13.96 -16.83 -6.84
C MET A 242 -13.62 -15.60 -7.67
N ASN A 243 -14.19 -15.50 -8.85
CA ASN A 243 -13.99 -14.37 -9.76
C ASN A 243 -14.68 -13.11 -9.21
N ALA A 244 -14.10 -11.94 -9.52
CA ALA A 244 -14.72 -10.65 -9.24
C ALA A 244 -16.02 -10.48 -10.04
N GLN A 245 -17.12 -10.15 -9.35
CA GLN A 245 -18.46 -9.99 -9.93
C GLN A 245 -19.27 -8.91 -9.20
#